data_8949565f351ef4ea7d945137067f7f17
#
_entry.id   8949565f351ef4ea7d945137067f7f17
#
_cell.length_a   1.000
_cell.length_b   1.000
_cell.length_c   1.000
_cell.angle_alpha   90.00
_cell.angle_beta   90.00
_cell.angle_gamma   90.00
#
_symmetry.space_group_name_H-M   'P 1'
#
loop_
_entity.id
_entity.type
_entity.pdbx_description
1 polymer ?
#
loop_
_entity_poly.entity_id
_entity_poly.type
_entity_poly.pdbx_seq_one_letter_code
_entity_poly.pdbx_strand_id
1 'polypeptide(L)'
;MSLSLFIARRIYRESDGGKQVSRPAVLIAMAGIAIGLAVMIIAVAVVIGFKSEVRNKVIGFGSHIQIANLDAVNSYETHPIAVGDSMMTALSSYPEVSHVQRYSTKPGMIKTDDAFQGMVLKGVGPEFDPGFMQEYLVEGEIPVFSDSVSSNQVLISKALATKMKLKLGDKIYTYYIQDNIRARRLTIAGIYQTNFSEYDNLFLLTDLYLVNRLNGWQPEQVSGVELQVHNYDKLE
;
A
#
# COMPACT_ATOMS: atom_id res chain seq x y z
N MET A 1 -30.08 25.46 35.93
CA MET A 1 -30.10 23.97 35.93
C MET A 1 -31.23 23.56 34.96
N SER A 2 -30.96 22.69 34.02
CA SER A 2 -31.98 22.28 33.06
C SER A 2 -33.04 21.40 33.73
N LEU A 3 -34.30 21.57 33.33
CA LEU A 3 -35.45 20.82 33.85
C LEU A 3 -35.23 19.30 33.78
N SER A 4 -34.59 18.84 32.74
CA SER A 4 -34.24 17.44 32.54
C SER A 4 -33.31 16.89 33.63
N LEU A 5 -32.34 17.66 34.06
CA LEU A 5 -31.36 17.29 35.11
C LEU A 5 -32.03 17.25 36.50
N PHE A 6 -32.99 18.16 36.72
CA PHE A 6 -33.80 18.21 37.93
C PHE A 6 -34.72 16.98 38.03
N ILE A 7 -35.41 16.63 36.96
CA ILE A 7 -36.29 15.45 36.89
C ILE A 7 -35.47 14.16 37.06
N ALA A 8 -34.34 14.02 36.37
CA ALA A 8 -33.47 12.84 36.51
C ALA A 8 -32.98 12.66 37.95
N ARG A 9 -32.56 13.76 38.61
CA ARG A 9 -32.08 13.73 39.98
C ARG A 9 -33.21 13.40 40.99
N ARG A 10 -34.46 13.85 40.72
CA ARG A 10 -35.64 13.57 41.52
C ARG A 10 -36.03 12.09 41.42
N ILE A 11 -36.11 11.53 40.18
CA ILE A 11 -36.38 10.11 39.95
C ILE A 11 -35.33 9.22 40.63
N TYR A 12 -34.05 9.64 40.61
CA TYR A 12 -32.98 8.88 41.25
C TYR A 12 -32.98 8.97 42.79
N ARG A 13 -33.45 10.09 43.38
CA ARG A 13 -33.39 10.39 44.83
C ARG A 13 -34.68 10.09 45.59
N GLU A 14 -35.87 10.16 44.95
CA GLU A 14 -37.15 9.82 45.59
C GLU A 14 -37.39 8.31 45.58
N SER A 15 -36.77 7.69 46.55
CA SER A 15 -37.01 6.27 46.92
C SER A 15 -37.48 6.21 48.33
N ASP A 16 -38.72 6.68 48.55
CA ASP A 16 -39.46 6.36 49.77
C ASP A 16 -40.80 5.71 49.38
N GLY A 17 -40.95 4.45 49.75
CA GLY A 17 -42.24 3.82 50.01
C GLY A 17 -42.96 3.09 48.89
N GLY A 18 -42.33 2.71 47.78
CA GLY A 18 -43.10 1.98 46.76
C GLY A 18 -42.24 1.09 45.85
N LYS A 19 -42.28 -0.19 46.09
CA LYS A 19 -41.77 -1.32 45.26
C LYS A 19 -40.36 -1.15 44.70
N GLN A 20 -39.39 -1.82 45.29
CA GLN A 20 -37.96 -1.99 44.92
C GLN A 20 -37.71 -2.45 43.46
N VAL A 21 -38.72 -2.60 42.62
CA VAL A 21 -38.64 -3.11 41.26
C VAL A 21 -38.13 -2.07 40.26
N SER A 22 -38.29 -0.76 40.53
CA SER A 22 -37.97 0.28 39.54
C SER A 22 -36.45 0.60 39.42
N ARG A 23 -35.70 0.48 40.52
CA ARG A 23 -34.24 0.74 40.53
C ARG A 23 -33.42 -0.23 39.64
N PRO A 24 -33.57 -1.57 39.81
CA PRO A 24 -32.84 -2.50 38.93
C PRO A 24 -33.30 -2.38 37.47
N ALA A 25 -34.55 -2.09 37.18
CA ALA A 25 -35.01 -1.92 35.83
C ALA A 25 -34.38 -0.67 35.16
N VAL A 26 -34.30 0.46 35.88
CA VAL A 26 -33.61 1.68 35.36
C VAL A 26 -32.11 1.45 35.15
N LEU A 27 -31.44 0.73 36.08
CA LEU A 27 -30.02 0.38 35.94
C LEU A 27 -29.77 -0.52 34.74
N ILE A 28 -30.60 -1.52 34.50
CA ILE A 28 -30.53 -2.40 33.34
C ILE A 28 -30.75 -1.61 32.05
N ALA A 29 -31.74 -0.73 32.01
CA ALA A 29 -32.02 0.13 30.85
C ALA A 29 -30.84 1.08 30.55
N MET A 30 -30.27 1.72 31.58
CA MET A 30 -29.10 2.58 31.45
C MET A 30 -27.88 1.79 30.98
N ALA A 31 -27.62 0.61 31.51
CA ALA A 31 -26.54 -0.26 31.08
C ALA A 31 -26.73 -0.69 29.60
N GLY A 32 -27.95 -1.06 29.23
CA GLY A 32 -28.29 -1.40 27.85
C GLY A 32 -28.01 -0.26 26.85
N ILE A 33 -28.44 0.96 27.20
CA ILE A 33 -28.16 2.15 26.37
C ILE A 33 -26.65 2.45 26.30
N ALA A 34 -25.96 2.37 27.45
CA ALA A 34 -24.51 2.61 27.48
C ALA A 34 -23.73 1.60 26.64
N ILE A 35 -24.06 0.31 26.73
CA ILE A 35 -23.44 -0.75 25.92
C ILE A 35 -23.77 -0.53 24.44
N GLY A 36 -25.02 -0.24 24.08
CA GLY A 36 -25.44 0.02 22.73
C GLY A 36 -24.68 1.21 22.10
N LEU A 37 -24.53 2.31 22.85
CA LEU A 37 -23.77 3.47 22.42
C LEU A 37 -22.27 3.13 22.26
N ALA A 38 -21.69 2.42 23.22
CA ALA A 38 -20.28 2.00 23.15
C ALA A 38 -20.02 1.13 21.92
N VAL A 39 -20.89 0.17 21.62
CA VAL A 39 -20.76 -0.69 20.43
C VAL A 39 -20.83 0.16 19.14
N MET A 40 -21.75 1.12 19.06
CA MET A 40 -21.84 2.02 17.88
C MET A 40 -20.56 2.86 17.70
N ILE A 41 -20.02 3.43 18.78
CA ILE A 41 -18.78 4.22 18.73
C ILE A 41 -17.62 3.35 18.27
N ILE A 42 -17.47 2.14 18.82
CA ILE A 42 -16.41 1.19 18.44
C ILE A 42 -16.57 0.81 16.97
N ALA A 43 -17.78 0.48 16.51
CA ALA A 43 -18.01 0.11 15.12
C ALA A 43 -17.60 1.22 14.15
N VAL A 44 -17.97 2.48 14.42
CA VAL A 44 -17.59 3.63 13.60
C VAL A 44 -16.07 3.84 13.63
N ALA A 45 -15.44 3.76 14.80
CA ALA A 45 -13.99 3.90 14.94
C ALA A 45 -13.21 2.83 14.15
N VAL A 46 -13.68 1.57 14.19
CA VAL A 46 -13.09 0.46 13.43
C VAL A 46 -13.20 0.71 11.92
N VAL A 47 -14.37 1.14 11.44
CA VAL A 47 -14.57 1.42 10.00
C VAL A 47 -13.66 2.55 9.53
N ILE A 48 -13.57 3.65 10.28
CA ILE A 48 -12.72 4.79 9.93
C ILE A 48 -11.24 4.37 9.95
N GLY A 49 -10.81 3.67 11.00
CA GLY A 49 -9.43 3.18 11.12
C GLY A 49 -9.04 2.22 9.99
N PHE A 50 -9.92 1.26 9.67
CA PHE A 50 -9.70 0.32 8.57
C PHE A 50 -9.59 1.02 7.22
N LYS A 51 -10.53 1.96 6.92
CA LYS A 51 -10.49 2.75 5.68
C LYS A 51 -9.17 3.52 5.55
N SER A 52 -8.70 4.14 6.63
CA SER A 52 -7.43 4.89 6.64
C SER A 52 -6.24 3.97 6.41
N GLU A 53 -6.19 2.82 7.07
CA GLU A 53 -5.09 1.86 6.94
C GLU A 53 -5.00 1.27 5.52
N VAL A 54 -6.13 0.86 4.94
CA VAL A 54 -6.16 0.37 3.54
C VAL A 54 -5.72 1.47 2.58
N ARG A 55 -6.21 2.69 2.74
CA ARG A 55 -5.81 3.84 1.91
C ARG A 55 -4.30 4.05 1.96
N ASN A 56 -3.71 4.11 3.15
CA ASN A 56 -2.27 4.33 3.31
C ASN A 56 -1.43 3.26 2.61
N LYS A 57 -1.86 2.00 2.65
CA LYS A 57 -1.17 0.91 1.96
C LYS A 57 -1.29 1.00 0.45
N VAL A 58 -2.47 1.30 -0.08
CA VAL A 58 -2.67 1.49 -1.52
C VAL A 58 -1.82 2.65 -2.04
N ILE A 59 -1.82 3.78 -1.32
CA ILE A 59 -1.01 4.96 -1.67
C ILE A 59 0.49 4.65 -1.56
N GLY A 60 0.91 3.92 -0.54
CA GLY A 60 2.31 3.54 -0.35
C GLY A 60 2.89 2.70 -1.48
N PHE A 61 2.07 1.84 -2.12
CA PHE A 61 2.49 1.07 -3.29
C PHE A 61 2.32 1.80 -4.63
N GLY A 62 1.30 2.64 -4.77
CA GLY A 62 0.87 3.17 -6.05
C GLY A 62 0.71 4.69 -6.12
N SER A 63 1.01 5.43 -5.04
CA SER A 63 0.81 6.88 -4.93
C SER A 63 -0.66 7.34 -5.01
N HIS A 64 -0.89 8.66 -4.94
CA HIS A 64 -2.23 9.24 -4.98
C HIS A 64 -2.79 9.34 -6.40
N ILE A 65 -1.92 9.67 -7.35
CA ILE A 65 -2.27 9.85 -8.77
C ILE A 65 -1.25 9.08 -9.60
N GLN A 66 -1.73 8.39 -10.63
CA GLN A 66 -0.88 7.76 -11.63
C GLN A 66 -1.18 8.33 -13.02
N ILE A 67 -0.13 8.72 -13.72
CA ILE A 67 -0.19 9.10 -15.13
C ILE A 67 0.42 7.93 -15.92
N ALA A 68 -0.40 7.24 -16.69
CA ALA A 68 0.02 6.07 -17.45
C ALA A 68 -0.74 6.00 -18.78
N ASN A 69 -0.37 5.07 -19.64
CA ASN A 69 -1.14 4.80 -20.85
C ASN A 69 -2.50 4.20 -20.44
N LEU A 70 -3.53 4.43 -21.24
CA LEU A 70 -4.91 4.00 -20.95
C LEU A 70 -5.05 2.47 -20.82
N ASP A 71 -4.20 1.71 -21.50
CA ASP A 71 -4.16 0.24 -21.41
C ASP A 71 -3.67 -0.27 -20.04
N ALA A 72 -2.97 0.57 -19.25
CA ALA A 72 -2.52 0.26 -17.89
C ALA A 72 -3.67 -0.06 -16.91
N VAL A 73 -4.90 0.36 -17.22
CA VAL A 73 -6.08 0.07 -16.39
C VAL A 73 -6.38 -1.43 -16.35
N ASN A 74 -6.06 -2.17 -17.40
CA ASN A 74 -6.41 -3.57 -17.55
C ASN A 74 -5.23 -4.54 -17.56
N SER A 75 -3.99 -4.03 -17.56
CA SER A 75 -2.80 -4.86 -17.69
C SER A 75 -1.57 -4.22 -17.05
N TYR A 76 -0.73 -5.04 -16.43
CA TYR A 76 0.62 -4.65 -15.99
C TYR A 76 1.65 -4.69 -17.14
N GLU A 77 1.27 -5.18 -18.30
CA GLU A 77 2.05 -5.12 -19.54
C GLU A 77 1.46 -4.01 -20.41
N THR A 78 2.04 -2.82 -20.34
CA THR A 78 1.48 -1.61 -20.91
C THR A 78 2.38 -1.09 -22.00
N HIS A 79 1.81 -0.24 -22.90
CA HIS A 79 2.61 0.58 -23.78
C HIS A 79 3.26 1.73 -23.00
N PRO A 80 4.54 2.07 -23.30
CA PRO A 80 5.24 3.10 -22.57
C PRO A 80 4.68 4.49 -22.85
N ILE A 81 4.86 5.37 -21.88
CA ILE A 81 4.78 6.83 -22.09
C ILE A 81 6.18 7.42 -22.06
N ALA A 82 6.39 8.51 -22.80
CA ALA A 82 7.66 9.23 -22.78
C ALA A 82 7.64 10.27 -21.65
N VAL A 83 8.58 10.14 -20.71
CA VAL A 83 8.70 11.02 -19.55
C VAL A 83 10.13 11.53 -19.46
N GLY A 84 10.36 12.72 -20.03
CA GLY A 84 11.62 13.42 -19.91
C GLY A 84 11.69 14.33 -18.68
N ASP A 85 12.88 14.86 -18.40
CA ASP A 85 13.14 15.73 -17.25
C ASP A 85 12.26 16.99 -17.22
N SER A 86 11.89 17.52 -18.38
CA SER A 86 10.98 18.68 -18.49
C SER A 86 9.59 18.35 -17.91
N MET A 87 9.07 17.17 -18.18
CA MET A 87 7.78 16.73 -17.64
C MET A 87 7.88 16.50 -16.12
N MET A 88 8.95 15.86 -15.65
CA MET A 88 9.19 15.66 -14.21
C MET A 88 9.27 16.99 -13.46
N THR A 89 10.00 17.96 -14.01
CA THR A 89 10.12 19.31 -13.44
C THR A 89 8.78 20.05 -13.45
N ALA A 90 8.02 19.96 -14.53
CA ALA A 90 6.69 20.58 -14.63
C ALA A 90 5.73 20.00 -13.59
N LEU A 91 5.67 18.68 -13.44
CA LEU A 91 4.83 18.02 -12.44
C LEU A 91 5.23 18.36 -11.00
N SER A 92 6.53 18.43 -10.72
CA SER A 92 7.05 18.81 -9.40
C SER A 92 6.83 20.29 -9.06
N SER A 93 6.54 21.14 -10.04
CA SER A 93 6.31 22.58 -9.82
C SER A 93 4.89 22.90 -9.30
N TYR A 94 3.95 21.97 -9.36
CA TYR A 94 2.61 22.17 -8.81
C TYR A 94 2.66 22.19 -7.28
N PRO A 95 2.08 23.23 -6.64
CA PRO A 95 2.16 23.40 -5.18
C PRO A 95 1.41 22.32 -4.39
N GLU A 96 0.48 21.62 -5.02
CA GLU A 96 -0.26 20.51 -4.42
C GLU A 96 0.55 19.20 -4.43
N VAL A 97 1.56 19.08 -5.30
CA VAL A 97 2.37 17.87 -5.46
C VAL A 97 3.51 17.87 -4.46
N SER A 98 3.61 16.81 -3.66
CA SER A 98 4.67 16.63 -2.67
C SER A 98 5.84 15.81 -3.22
N HIS A 99 5.57 14.85 -4.12
CA HIS A 99 6.59 13.99 -4.69
C HIS A 99 6.17 13.45 -6.06
N VAL A 100 7.13 13.26 -6.95
CA VAL A 100 6.94 12.72 -8.30
C VAL A 100 8.00 11.66 -8.57
N GLN A 101 7.59 10.47 -9.00
CA GLN A 101 8.51 9.38 -9.33
C GLN A 101 8.05 8.61 -10.57
N ARG A 102 9.02 8.14 -11.35
CA ARG A 102 8.77 7.25 -12.51
C ARG A 102 8.69 5.81 -12.04
N TYR A 103 7.88 5.02 -12.70
CA TYR A 103 7.85 3.59 -12.50
C TYR A 103 7.67 2.83 -13.81
N SER A 104 8.13 1.58 -13.81
CA SER A 104 7.86 0.64 -14.90
C SER A 104 7.47 -0.70 -14.32
N THR A 105 6.56 -1.39 -14.99
CA THR A 105 6.11 -2.72 -14.60
C THR A 105 6.44 -3.76 -15.67
N LYS A 106 6.70 -4.99 -15.23
CA LYS A 106 6.84 -6.15 -16.09
C LYS A 106 6.26 -7.38 -15.41
N PRO A 107 5.16 -7.94 -15.91
CA PRO A 107 4.68 -9.22 -15.42
C PRO A 107 5.66 -10.35 -15.78
N GLY A 108 5.78 -11.29 -14.87
CA GLY A 108 6.66 -12.43 -14.99
C GLY A 108 6.34 -13.51 -13.98
N MET A 109 7.25 -14.45 -13.82
CA MET A 109 7.13 -15.51 -12.83
C MET A 109 8.47 -15.79 -12.14
N ILE A 110 8.40 -16.14 -10.87
CA ILE A 110 9.52 -16.72 -10.13
C ILE A 110 9.38 -18.24 -10.21
N LYS A 111 10.51 -18.91 -10.44
CA LYS A 111 10.61 -20.36 -10.37
C LYS A 111 11.65 -20.76 -9.36
N THR A 112 11.29 -21.66 -8.47
CA THR A 112 12.19 -22.43 -7.60
C THR A 112 12.09 -23.90 -7.99
N ASP A 113 12.86 -24.76 -7.34
CA ASP A 113 12.83 -26.21 -7.63
C ASP A 113 11.46 -26.82 -7.32
N ASP A 114 10.74 -26.29 -6.33
CA ASP A 114 9.51 -26.85 -5.80
C ASP A 114 8.23 -26.12 -6.28
N ALA A 115 8.35 -24.87 -6.75
CA ALA A 115 7.18 -24.03 -7.02
C ALA A 115 7.44 -22.95 -8.08
N PHE A 116 6.35 -22.44 -8.66
CA PHE A 116 6.38 -21.19 -9.41
C PHE A 116 5.23 -20.28 -9.00
N GLN A 117 5.51 -18.97 -9.07
CA GLN A 117 4.59 -17.92 -8.69
C GLN A 117 4.62 -16.80 -9.71
N GLY A 118 3.44 -16.42 -10.21
CA GLY A 118 3.28 -15.19 -11.00
C GLY A 118 3.58 -13.96 -10.16
N MET A 119 4.27 -12.99 -10.73
CA MET A 119 4.63 -11.75 -10.06
C MET A 119 4.64 -10.58 -11.05
N VAL A 120 4.65 -9.37 -10.52
CA VAL A 120 4.92 -8.15 -11.27
C VAL A 120 6.19 -7.51 -10.71
N LEU A 121 7.18 -7.34 -11.57
CA LEU A 121 8.36 -6.59 -11.24
C LEU A 121 8.05 -5.09 -11.39
N LYS A 122 8.15 -4.33 -10.32
CA LYS A 122 8.01 -2.87 -10.31
C LYS A 122 9.41 -2.26 -10.21
N GLY A 123 9.82 -1.61 -11.30
CA GLY A 123 11.06 -0.85 -11.36
C GLY A 123 10.82 0.58 -10.94
N VAL A 124 11.68 1.10 -10.07
CA VAL A 124 11.65 2.49 -9.58
C VAL A 124 13.02 3.14 -9.78
N GLY A 125 13.04 4.45 -9.98
CA GLY A 125 14.23 5.24 -10.24
C GLY A 125 14.89 5.79 -8.96
N PRO A 126 15.92 6.63 -9.13
CA PRO A 126 16.62 7.25 -8.01
C PRO A 126 15.73 8.25 -7.23
N GLU A 127 14.66 8.71 -7.84
CA GLU A 127 13.65 9.57 -7.22
C GLU A 127 12.66 8.82 -6.29
N PHE A 128 12.77 7.51 -6.16
CA PHE A 128 11.88 6.72 -5.32
C PHE A 128 11.97 7.12 -3.85
N ASP A 129 10.80 7.39 -3.23
CA ASP A 129 10.70 7.62 -1.80
C ASP A 129 10.68 6.28 -1.03
N PRO A 130 11.74 5.94 -0.29
CA PRO A 130 11.83 4.69 0.44
C PRO A 130 11.01 4.69 1.75
N GLY A 131 10.43 5.82 2.18
CA GLY A 131 9.81 6.00 3.49
C GLY A 131 8.78 4.93 3.81
N PHE A 132 7.84 4.67 2.88
CA PHE A 132 6.85 3.62 3.05
C PHE A 132 7.49 2.23 3.18
N MET A 133 8.41 1.87 2.30
CA MET A 133 9.06 0.55 2.36
C MET A 133 9.95 0.38 3.59
N GLN A 134 10.52 1.47 4.09
CA GLN A 134 11.34 1.48 5.29
C GLN A 134 10.54 1.18 6.56
N GLU A 135 9.30 1.69 6.63
CA GLU A 135 8.36 1.42 7.73
C GLU A 135 7.98 -0.07 7.80
N TYR A 136 7.86 -0.72 6.63
CA TYR A 136 7.45 -2.12 6.53
C TYR A 136 8.60 -3.12 6.31
N LEU A 137 9.85 -2.67 6.32
CA LEU A 137 11.02 -3.54 6.17
C LEU A 137 11.18 -4.45 7.39
N VAL A 138 11.31 -5.76 7.16
CA VAL A 138 11.46 -6.77 8.21
C VAL A 138 12.89 -7.28 8.31
N GLU A 139 13.55 -7.48 7.15
CA GLU A 139 14.90 -8.03 7.08
C GLU A 139 15.67 -7.38 5.91
N GLY A 140 16.99 -7.19 6.07
CA GLY A 140 17.86 -6.65 5.04
C GLY A 140 17.79 -5.13 4.91
N GLU A 141 17.98 -4.64 3.70
CA GLU A 141 18.03 -3.22 3.38
C GLU A 141 17.25 -2.91 2.09
N ILE A 142 16.87 -1.65 1.92
CA ILE A 142 16.30 -1.16 0.67
C ILE A 142 17.46 -0.83 -0.27
N PRO A 143 17.53 -1.44 -1.47
CA PRO A 143 18.55 -1.10 -2.45
C PRO A 143 18.47 0.36 -2.88
N VAL A 144 19.60 0.93 -3.25
CA VAL A 144 19.61 2.21 -3.98
C VAL A 144 19.22 1.91 -5.43
N PHE A 145 18.01 2.30 -5.80
CA PHE A 145 17.48 2.07 -7.14
C PHE A 145 18.04 3.05 -8.17
N SER A 146 18.16 2.59 -9.40
CA SER A 146 18.78 3.35 -10.49
C SER A 146 17.96 3.25 -11.79
N ASP A 147 18.04 4.30 -12.62
CA ASP A 147 17.50 4.34 -13.96
C ASP A 147 18.58 4.12 -15.06
N SER A 148 19.86 3.99 -14.67
CA SER A 148 21.00 3.90 -15.57
C SER A 148 21.81 2.60 -15.45
N VAL A 149 21.79 1.96 -14.26
CA VAL A 149 22.53 0.72 -13.97
C VAL A 149 21.64 -0.26 -13.22
N SER A 150 21.80 -1.56 -13.48
CA SER A 150 21.11 -2.58 -12.70
C SER A 150 21.99 -3.08 -11.57
N SER A 151 21.50 -3.01 -10.34
CA SER A 151 22.09 -3.67 -9.16
C SER A 151 21.83 -5.18 -9.14
N ASN A 152 20.83 -5.65 -9.91
CA ASN A 152 20.26 -7.00 -9.83
C ASN A 152 19.77 -7.37 -8.41
N GLN A 153 19.42 -6.36 -7.62
CA GLN A 153 18.85 -6.51 -6.29
C GLN A 153 17.31 -6.35 -6.35
N VAL A 154 16.65 -6.99 -5.41
CA VAL A 154 15.19 -6.97 -5.36
C VAL A 154 14.70 -6.99 -3.92
N LEU A 155 13.62 -6.21 -3.67
CA LEU A 155 12.82 -6.33 -2.46
C LEU A 155 11.65 -7.29 -2.74
N ILE A 156 11.42 -8.22 -1.83
CA ILE A 156 10.28 -9.13 -1.89
C ILE A 156 9.45 -9.04 -0.60
N SER A 157 8.19 -9.45 -0.67
CA SER A 157 7.39 -9.55 0.53
C SER A 157 7.72 -10.80 1.34
N LYS A 158 7.46 -10.76 2.65
CA LYS A 158 7.57 -11.92 3.54
C LYS A 158 6.58 -13.04 3.14
N ALA A 159 5.39 -12.66 2.66
CA ALA A 159 4.40 -13.62 2.16
C ALA A 159 4.97 -14.44 1.00
N LEU A 160 5.57 -13.76 0.02
CA LEU A 160 6.21 -14.40 -1.14
C LEU A 160 7.45 -15.21 -0.73
N ALA A 161 8.31 -14.63 0.13
CA ALA A 161 9.50 -15.32 0.64
C ALA A 161 9.12 -16.65 1.34
N THR A 162 8.11 -16.62 2.20
CA THR A 162 7.61 -17.81 2.91
C THR A 162 7.04 -18.84 1.92
N LYS A 163 6.20 -18.39 0.98
CA LYS A 163 5.54 -19.25 -0.02
C LYS A 163 6.55 -19.97 -0.91
N MET A 164 7.63 -19.27 -1.30
CA MET A 164 8.66 -19.79 -2.20
C MET A 164 9.87 -20.36 -1.45
N LYS A 165 9.85 -20.40 -0.10
CA LYS A 165 10.94 -20.86 0.78
C LYS A 165 12.25 -20.10 0.55
N LEU A 166 12.15 -18.79 0.31
CA LEU A 166 13.28 -17.90 0.03
C LEU A 166 13.71 -17.14 1.29
N LYS A 167 14.98 -16.77 1.34
CA LYS A 167 15.61 -16.03 2.44
C LYS A 167 16.36 -14.81 1.91
N LEU A 168 16.68 -13.90 2.83
CA LEU A 168 17.56 -12.77 2.54
C LEU A 168 18.89 -13.26 1.96
N GLY A 169 19.36 -12.61 0.89
CA GLY A 169 20.59 -12.95 0.18
C GLY A 169 20.45 -14.08 -0.85
N ASP A 170 19.33 -14.78 -0.90
CA ASP A 170 19.10 -15.82 -1.91
C ASP A 170 19.04 -15.23 -3.31
N LYS A 171 19.42 -16.06 -4.28
CA LYS A 171 19.32 -15.74 -5.70
C LYS A 171 18.07 -16.36 -6.28
N ILE A 172 17.18 -15.53 -6.81
CA ILE A 172 15.97 -15.96 -7.47
C ILE A 172 16.09 -15.88 -9.00
N TYR A 173 15.48 -16.82 -9.68
CA TYR A 173 15.35 -16.80 -11.12
C TYR A 173 13.96 -16.33 -11.51
N THR A 174 13.90 -15.24 -12.27
CA THR A 174 12.67 -14.65 -12.78
C THR A 174 12.59 -14.84 -14.28
N TYR A 175 11.42 -15.19 -14.78
CA TYR A 175 11.16 -15.51 -16.18
C TYR A 175 10.09 -14.57 -16.73
N TYR A 176 10.36 -14.04 -17.91
CA TYR A 176 9.47 -13.11 -18.61
C TYR A 176 9.18 -13.70 -19.99
N ILE A 177 7.90 -13.83 -20.30
CA ILE A 177 7.42 -14.41 -21.56
C ILE A 177 7.07 -13.25 -22.49
N GLN A 178 7.82 -13.13 -23.56
CA GLN A 178 7.57 -12.25 -24.71
C GLN A 178 7.79 -13.11 -25.96
N ASP A 179 8.21 -12.53 -27.08
CA ASP A 179 8.62 -13.27 -28.28
C ASP A 179 9.65 -14.37 -27.97
N ASN A 180 10.49 -14.11 -26.97
CA ASN A 180 11.44 -15.06 -26.42
C ASN A 180 11.35 -15.06 -24.89
N ILE A 181 11.62 -16.22 -24.28
CA ILE A 181 11.72 -16.32 -22.81
C ILE A 181 13.02 -15.64 -22.36
N ARG A 182 12.87 -14.60 -21.55
CA ARG A 182 13.99 -13.91 -20.91
C ARG A 182 14.07 -14.32 -19.44
N ALA A 183 15.23 -14.80 -19.01
CA ALA A 183 15.50 -15.09 -17.61
C ALA A 183 16.42 -14.04 -16.99
N ARG A 184 16.18 -13.70 -15.74
CA ARG A 184 17.07 -12.87 -14.92
C ARG A 184 17.32 -13.53 -13.58
N ARG A 185 18.52 -13.34 -13.07
CA ARG A 185 18.90 -13.75 -11.73
C ARG A 185 19.02 -12.52 -10.86
N LEU A 186 18.17 -12.43 -9.82
CA LEU A 186 18.13 -11.32 -8.88
C LEU A 186 18.52 -11.82 -7.50
N THR A 187 19.11 -10.94 -6.68
CA THR A 187 19.49 -11.23 -5.29
C THR A 187 18.50 -10.52 -4.37
N ILE A 188 17.97 -11.22 -3.39
CA ILE A 188 17.06 -10.64 -2.39
C ILE A 188 17.87 -9.77 -1.44
N ALA A 189 17.69 -8.45 -1.52
CA ALA A 189 18.37 -7.47 -0.69
C ALA A 189 17.58 -7.11 0.57
N GLY A 190 16.26 -7.25 0.51
CA GLY A 190 15.40 -7.01 1.66
C GLY A 190 14.06 -7.70 1.54
N ILE A 191 13.44 -7.89 2.71
CA ILE A 191 12.12 -8.51 2.86
C ILE A 191 11.22 -7.55 3.62
N TYR A 192 10.08 -7.19 3.02
CA TYR A 192 9.08 -6.31 3.63
C TYR A 192 7.79 -7.06 3.96
N GLN A 193 6.95 -6.50 4.85
CA GLN A 193 5.66 -7.07 5.22
C GLN A 193 4.64 -5.97 5.46
N THR A 194 3.76 -5.71 4.49
CA THR A 194 2.71 -4.71 4.65
C THR A 194 1.39 -5.29 5.18
N ASN A 195 1.25 -6.61 5.15
CA ASN A 195 -0.02 -7.31 5.43
C ASN A 195 -1.15 -6.90 4.48
N PHE A 196 -0.81 -6.47 3.26
CA PHE A 196 -1.75 -6.19 2.19
C PHE A 196 -1.59 -7.26 1.11
N SER A 197 -2.33 -8.34 1.27
CA SER A 197 -2.11 -9.60 0.56
C SER A 197 -2.12 -9.49 -0.97
N GLU A 198 -2.91 -8.57 -1.53
CA GLU A 198 -2.99 -8.37 -2.99
C GLU A 198 -1.64 -7.90 -3.55
N TYR A 199 -0.98 -6.97 -2.86
CA TYR A 199 0.31 -6.44 -3.27
C TYR A 199 1.48 -7.33 -2.81
N ASP A 200 1.43 -7.82 -1.56
CA ASP A 200 2.47 -8.66 -0.98
C ASP A 200 2.69 -9.96 -1.76
N ASN A 201 1.64 -10.51 -2.40
CA ASN A 201 1.77 -11.73 -3.20
C ASN A 201 2.14 -11.48 -4.67
N LEU A 202 2.17 -10.24 -5.11
CA LEU A 202 2.30 -9.90 -6.52
C LEU A 202 3.56 -9.11 -6.84
N PHE A 203 3.88 -8.06 -6.06
CA PHE A 203 4.91 -7.09 -6.43
C PHE A 203 6.28 -7.40 -5.85
N LEU A 204 7.29 -7.25 -6.72
CA LEU A 204 8.70 -7.17 -6.37
C LEU A 204 9.23 -5.82 -6.81
N LEU A 205 10.04 -5.16 -5.98
CA LEU A 205 10.63 -3.86 -6.31
C LEU A 205 12.10 -4.03 -6.71
N THR A 206 12.50 -3.33 -7.78
CA THR A 206 13.86 -3.37 -8.33
C THR A 206 14.20 -2.08 -9.08
N ASP A 207 15.36 -2.01 -9.73
CA ASP A 207 15.78 -0.87 -10.53
C ASP A 207 14.86 -0.62 -11.74
N LEU A 208 14.55 0.66 -11.99
CA LEU A 208 13.84 1.11 -13.19
C LEU A 208 14.57 0.67 -14.47
N TYR A 209 15.91 0.80 -14.47
CA TYR A 209 16.76 0.39 -15.59
C TYR A 209 16.55 -1.08 -15.99
N LEU A 210 16.50 -1.98 -15.01
CA LEU A 210 16.31 -3.40 -15.28
C LEU A 210 14.98 -3.66 -15.97
N VAL A 211 13.90 -3.05 -15.46
CA VAL A 211 12.55 -3.24 -16.00
C VAL A 211 12.40 -2.65 -17.39
N ASN A 212 12.95 -1.45 -17.62
CA ASN A 212 12.96 -0.82 -18.96
C ASN A 212 13.71 -1.68 -19.97
N ARG A 213 14.86 -2.25 -19.62
CA ARG A 213 15.59 -3.20 -20.47
C ARG A 213 14.83 -4.48 -20.76
N LEU A 214 14.07 -5.00 -19.78
CA LEU A 214 13.21 -6.17 -19.99
C LEU A 214 12.08 -5.87 -20.98
N ASN A 215 11.52 -4.67 -20.91
CA ASN A 215 10.50 -4.19 -21.84
C ASN A 215 11.06 -3.82 -23.25
N GLY A 216 12.37 -3.65 -23.37
CA GLY A 216 13.00 -3.17 -24.59
C GLY A 216 12.81 -1.67 -24.82
N TRP A 217 12.62 -0.91 -23.75
CA TRP A 217 12.33 0.53 -23.78
C TRP A 217 13.58 1.41 -23.73
N GLN A 218 13.44 2.61 -24.25
CA GLN A 218 14.45 3.67 -24.14
C GLN A 218 14.45 4.27 -22.72
N PRO A 219 15.50 4.97 -22.28
CA PRO A 219 15.62 5.53 -20.94
C PRO A 219 14.45 6.45 -20.52
N GLU A 220 13.88 7.21 -21.48
CA GLU A 220 12.75 8.12 -21.23
C GLU A 220 11.38 7.44 -21.27
N GLN A 221 11.33 6.17 -21.65
CA GLN A 221 10.11 5.38 -21.73
C GLN A 221 9.87 4.62 -20.43
N VAL A 222 8.69 4.82 -19.84
CA VAL A 222 8.28 4.20 -18.58
C VAL A 222 6.82 3.76 -18.64
N SER A 223 6.38 2.90 -17.75
CA SER A 223 4.95 2.56 -17.64
C SER A 223 4.11 3.75 -17.19
N GLY A 224 4.68 4.62 -16.35
CA GLY A 224 3.98 5.79 -15.86
C GLY A 224 4.77 6.61 -14.85
N VAL A 225 4.09 7.65 -14.37
CA VAL A 225 4.55 8.54 -13.30
C VAL A 225 3.57 8.47 -12.16
N GLU A 226 4.10 8.35 -10.97
CA GLU A 226 3.36 8.37 -9.70
C GLU A 226 3.54 9.72 -9.03
N LEU A 227 2.43 10.32 -8.59
CA LEU A 227 2.44 11.60 -7.88
C LEU A 227 1.86 11.43 -6.49
N GLN A 228 2.55 11.96 -5.52
CA GLN A 228 2.03 12.16 -4.17
C GLN A 228 1.60 13.61 -4.01
N VAL A 229 0.52 13.84 -3.28
CA VAL A 229 0.00 15.18 -2.99
C VAL A 229 0.01 15.43 -1.49
N HIS A 230 0.14 16.71 -1.10
CA HIS A 230 0.15 17.10 0.30
C HIS A 230 -1.18 16.86 1.02
N ASN A 231 -2.29 16.97 0.29
CA ASN A 231 -3.63 16.81 0.86
C ASN A 231 -4.55 16.08 -0.13
N TYR A 232 -4.83 14.82 0.21
CA TYR A 232 -5.72 13.97 -0.59
C TYR A 232 -7.17 14.49 -0.66
N ASP A 233 -7.69 15.09 0.43
CA ASP A 233 -9.07 15.55 0.51
C ASP A 233 -9.39 16.72 -0.43
N LYS A 234 -8.38 17.27 -1.09
CA LYS A 234 -8.53 18.32 -2.12
C LYS A 234 -8.53 17.77 -3.55
N LEU A 235 -8.45 16.47 -3.73
CA LEU A 235 -8.49 15.82 -5.06
C LEU A 235 -9.91 15.49 -5.52
N GLU A 236 -10.94 15.70 -4.68
CA GLU A 236 -12.36 15.51 -5.00
C GLU A 236 -13.00 16.78 -5.55
#